data_73a53702b3bbf713b5c8a315c786bbd9
#
_entry.id   73a53702b3bbf713b5c8a315c786bbd9
#
_cell.length_a   1.000
_cell.length_b   1.000
_cell.length_c   1.000
_cell.angle_alpha   90.00
_cell.angle_beta   90.00
_cell.angle_gamma   90.00
#
_symmetry.space_group_name_H-M   'P 1'
#
loop_
_entity.id
_entity.type
_entity.pdbx_description
1 polymer ?
#
loop_
_entity_poly.entity_id
_entity_poly.type
_entity_poly.pdbx_seq_one_letter_code
_entity_poly.pdbx_strand_id
1 'polypeptide(L)'
;MTLISPPDGWHHLSEVASSDAALRRFLHGLPGVDQVGAEQRAAALGTRSIKTSSKAAALDLAISMVDLTTLEGADTRGKVHALATKAAHPDPADPTCPQVAAVCVYPDLVPQAREILGTSNVKVASVATAFPSGRAALEIKLADTESAVAARADEIDMVIDRGAFLSGHYLQVFEEIAAVRAVCGAAHLKVILETGELQTYDNVRRASWLAMLAGAHFIKTSTGKIQPAATLPVTLVMLEAVRDFRAVTGQMIGVKPAGGIRTAKDAIKYLVMVNEVAGPQWLHPDWFRFGASTLLNDLLMQRTKMKTGRYSGPDYFTLD
;
A
#
# COMPACT_ATOMS: atom_id res chain seq x y z
N MET A 1 -7.68 -23.91 11.22
CA MET A 1 -6.68 -22.97 10.70
C MET A 1 -5.50 -23.03 11.65
N THR A 2 -4.47 -23.79 11.30
CA THR A 2 -3.34 -24.06 12.18
C THR A 2 -2.44 -22.84 12.18
N LEU A 3 -2.35 -22.13 13.29
CA LEU A 3 -1.29 -21.17 13.52
C LEU A 3 0.03 -21.94 13.42
N ILE A 4 0.85 -21.61 12.45
CA ILE A 4 2.20 -22.15 12.37
C ILE A 4 2.94 -21.58 13.58
N SER A 5 3.31 -22.43 14.52
CA SER A 5 4.22 -22.03 15.59
C SER A 5 5.48 -21.50 14.94
N PRO A 6 6.02 -20.34 15.38
CA PRO A 6 7.25 -19.81 14.83
C PRO A 6 8.35 -20.89 14.98
N PRO A 7 9.21 -21.07 13.96
CA PRO A 7 10.36 -21.98 14.10
C PRO A 7 11.20 -21.56 15.31
N ASP A 8 11.71 -22.53 16.04
CA ASP A 8 12.67 -22.29 17.13
C ASP A 8 13.84 -21.46 16.59
N GLY A 9 13.97 -20.21 17.01
CA GLY A 9 15.02 -19.29 16.52
C GLY A 9 14.57 -17.85 16.21
N TRP A 10 13.29 -17.54 16.29
CA TRP A 10 12.79 -16.19 16.01
C TRP A 10 13.00 -15.18 17.15
N HIS A 11 13.62 -15.62 18.26
CA HIS A 11 13.89 -14.79 19.44
C HIS A 11 15.03 -13.77 19.27
N HIS A 12 15.74 -13.79 18.11
CA HIS A 12 16.88 -12.90 17.83
C HIS A 12 16.70 -12.04 16.56
N LEU A 13 15.51 -11.46 16.36
CA LEU A 13 15.27 -10.61 15.18
C LEU A 13 16.27 -9.44 15.05
N SER A 14 16.78 -8.92 16.17
CA SER A 14 17.82 -7.89 16.18
C SER A 14 19.14 -8.32 15.54
N GLU A 15 19.43 -9.63 15.51
CA GLU A 15 20.65 -10.19 14.94
C GLU A 15 20.53 -10.59 13.47
N VAL A 16 19.29 -10.64 12.95
CA VAL A 16 19.01 -11.10 11.57
C VAL A 16 19.73 -10.24 10.52
N ALA A 17 19.82 -8.94 10.75
CA ALA A 17 20.49 -8.00 9.85
C ALA A 17 21.97 -7.73 10.21
N SER A 18 22.58 -8.53 11.08
CA SER A 18 23.97 -8.36 11.50
C SER A 18 25.00 -8.64 10.38
N SER A 19 24.60 -9.38 9.36
CA SER A 19 25.40 -9.67 8.16
C SER A 19 24.51 -10.13 7.00
N ASP A 20 25.04 -10.03 5.77
CA ASP A 20 24.35 -10.56 4.58
C ASP A 20 24.06 -12.06 4.72
N ALA A 21 24.98 -12.83 5.30
CA ALA A 21 24.81 -14.26 5.51
C ALA A 21 23.69 -14.57 6.52
N ALA A 22 23.56 -13.78 7.59
CA ALA A 22 22.50 -13.94 8.59
C ALA A 22 21.13 -13.59 7.98
N LEU A 23 21.04 -12.44 7.32
CA LEU A 23 19.81 -12.00 6.67
C LEU A 23 19.38 -12.97 5.56
N ARG A 24 20.31 -13.42 4.71
CA ARG A 24 20.05 -14.42 3.67
C ARG A 24 19.52 -15.72 4.27
N ARG A 25 20.16 -16.24 5.33
CA ARG A 25 19.73 -17.47 6.01
C ARG A 25 18.33 -17.33 6.55
N PHE A 26 18.01 -16.19 7.17
CA PHE A 26 16.68 -15.90 7.68
C PHE A 26 15.64 -15.87 6.55
N LEU A 27 15.86 -15.07 5.50
CA LEU A 27 14.90 -14.91 4.40
C LEU A 27 14.66 -16.21 3.63
N HIS A 28 15.69 -17.05 3.45
CA HIS A 28 15.55 -18.35 2.81
C HIS A 28 15.04 -19.44 3.75
N GLY A 29 15.07 -19.21 5.07
CA GLY A 29 14.44 -20.06 6.08
C GLY A 29 12.95 -19.79 6.29
N LEU A 30 12.40 -18.72 5.68
CA LEU A 30 10.95 -18.48 5.72
C LEU A 30 10.20 -19.64 5.04
N PRO A 31 9.01 -20.00 5.53
CA PRO A 31 8.19 -21.02 4.88
C PRO A 31 7.94 -20.68 3.40
N GLY A 32 8.11 -21.67 2.52
CA GLY A 32 7.81 -21.52 1.09
C GLY A 32 6.32 -21.22 0.85
N VAL A 33 6.03 -20.54 -0.23
CA VAL A 33 4.65 -20.24 -0.65
C VAL A 33 4.17 -21.31 -1.61
N ASP A 34 3.13 -22.07 -1.22
CA ASP A 34 2.40 -22.91 -2.16
C ASP A 34 1.66 -22.00 -3.16
N GLN A 35 2.22 -21.85 -4.34
CA GLN A 35 1.66 -20.98 -5.39
C GLN A 35 0.25 -21.40 -5.76
N VAL A 36 0.02 -22.68 -6.00
CA VAL A 36 -1.30 -23.22 -6.44
C VAL A 36 -2.33 -22.99 -5.34
N GLY A 37 -1.98 -23.31 -4.09
CA GLY A 37 -2.86 -23.10 -2.95
C GLY A 37 -3.15 -21.63 -2.69
N ALA A 38 -2.17 -20.72 -2.86
CA ALA A 38 -2.37 -19.29 -2.73
C ALA A 38 -3.32 -18.74 -3.80
N GLU A 39 -3.15 -19.14 -5.06
CA GLU A 39 -4.02 -18.75 -6.17
C GLU A 39 -5.46 -19.28 -5.98
N GLN A 40 -5.61 -20.54 -5.59
CA GLN A 40 -6.92 -21.14 -5.32
C GLN A 40 -7.64 -20.45 -4.14
N ARG A 41 -6.94 -20.16 -3.05
CA ARG A 41 -7.52 -19.44 -1.90
C ARG A 41 -7.91 -18.01 -2.28
N ALA A 42 -7.07 -17.29 -3.01
CA ALA A 42 -7.38 -15.95 -3.51
C ALA A 42 -8.61 -15.96 -4.42
N ALA A 43 -8.70 -16.92 -5.34
CA ALA A 43 -9.86 -17.09 -6.20
C ALA A 43 -11.13 -17.39 -5.40
N ALA A 44 -11.07 -18.31 -4.44
CA ALA A 44 -12.21 -18.67 -3.59
C ALA A 44 -12.71 -17.49 -2.74
N LEU A 45 -11.80 -16.70 -2.16
CA LEU A 45 -12.14 -15.47 -1.42
C LEU A 45 -12.76 -14.43 -2.34
N GLY A 46 -12.27 -14.31 -3.59
CA GLY A 46 -12.78 -13.39 -4.60
C GLY A 46 -14.21 -13.70 -5.08
N THR A 47 -14.75 -14.91 -4.82
CA THR A 47 -16.14 -15.26 -5.14
C THR A 47 -17.13 -14.92 -4.03
N ARG A 48 -16.65 -14.59 -2.83
CA ARG A 48 -17.53 -14.27 -1.71
C ARG A 48 -18.29 -12.98 -1.95
N SER A 49 -19.57 -12.97 -1.63
CA SER A 49 -20.42 -11.79 -1.68
C SER A 49 -20.79 -11.34 -0.27
N ILE A 50 -20.98 -10.03 -0.10
CA ILE A 50 -21.48 -9.44 1.14
C ILE A 50 -22.91 -8.96 0.97
N LYS A 51 -23.71 -9.04 2.04
CA LYS A 51 -25.13 -8.62 2.04
C LYS A 51 -25.26 -7.10 1.93
N THR A 52 -26.45 -6.63 1.56
CA THR A 52 -26.74 -5.22 1.25
C THR A 52 -26.27 -4.22 2.33
N SER A 53 -26.57 -4.46 3.60
CA SER A 53 -26.12 -3.58 4.70
C SER A 53 -24.61 -3.56 4.88
N SER A 54 -23.97 -4.74 4.81
CA SER A 54 -22.51 -4.86 4.86
C SER A 54 -21.85 -4.23 3.62
N LYS A 55 -22.54 -4.23 2.46
CA LYS A 55 -22.02 -3.62 1.24
C LYS A 55 -21.94 -2.10 1.39
N ALA A 56 -22.93 -1.43 1.98
CA ALA A 56 -22.90 0.01 2.21
C ALA A 56 -21.71 0.40 3.10
N ALA A 57 -21.55 -0.29 4.25
CA ALA A 57 -20.43 -0.07 5.14
C ALA A 57 -19.07 -0.35 4.47
N ALA A 58 -18.99 -1.38 3.62
CA ALA A 58 -17.77 -1.71 2.89
C ALA A 58 -17.41 -0.67 1.82
N LEU A 59 -18.40 -0.02 1.19
CA LEU A 59 -18.15 1.09 0.26
C LEU A 59 -17.56 2.29 1.00
N ASP A 60 -18.15 2.70 2.11
CA ASP A 60 -17.66 3.81 2.93
C ASP A 60 -16.25 3.50 3.49
N LEU A 61 -16.05 2.27 3.96
CA LEU A 61 -14.73 1.82 4.41
C LEU A 61 -13.70 1.84 3.27
N ALA A 62 -14.06 1.36 2.08
CA ALA A 62 -13.17 1.39 0.93
C ALA A 62 -12.79 2.82 0.53
N ILE A 63 -13.74 3.78 0.54
CA ILE A 63 -13.47 5.20 0.29
C ILE A 63 -12.46 5.73 1.31
N SER A 64 -12.67 5.48 2.61
CA SER A 64 -11.78 5.94 3.67
C SER A 64 -10.38 5.32 3.61
N MET A 65 -10.18 4.27 2.82
CA MET A 65 -8.90 3.59 2.62
C MET A 65 -8.20 3.95 1.30
N VAL A 66 -8.76 4.82 0.48
CA VAL A 66 -8.12 5.22 -0.79
C VAL A 66 -6.95 6.16 -0.53
N ASP A 67 -5.78 5.83 -1.10
CA ASP A 67 -4.73 6.81 -1.40
C ASP A 67 -4.95 7.29 -2.82
N LEU A 68 -5.62 8.45 -2.96
CA LEU A 68 -5.96 9.02 -4.27
C LEU A 68 -4.69 9.55 -4.92
N THR A 69 -4.32 8.97 -6.07
CA THR A 69 -2.96 9.04 -6.57
C THR A 69 -2.91 9.68 -7.96
N THR A 70 -2.01 10.64 -8.14
CA THR A 70 -1.54 11.08 -9.45
C THR A 70 -0.01 11.17 -9.45
N LEU A 71 0.63 10.47 -10.40
CA LEU A 71 2.09 10.32 -10.49
C LEU A 71 2.51 10.32 -11.96
N GLU A 72 2.02 11.30 -12.71
CA GLU A 72 2.37 11.48 -14.12
C GLU A 72 3.36 12.65 -14.27
N GLY A 73 4.30 12.52 -15.20
CA GLY A 73 5.23 13.62 -15.48
C GLY A 73 4.57 14.89 -16.01
N ALA A 74 3.29 14.79 -16.42
CA ALA A 74 2.46 15.90 -16.88
C ALA A 74 1.52 16.45 -15.81
N ASP A 75 1.68 16.04 -14.53
CA ASP A 75 0.82 16.54 -13.45
C ASP A 75 1.02 18.05 -13.26
N THR A 76 -0.08 18.76 -13.23
CA THR A 76 -0.11 20.21 -13.05
C THR A 76 -0.63 20.58 -11.66
N ARG A 77 -0.35 21.82 -11.25
CA ARG A 77 -0.94 22.37 -10.02
C ARG A 77 -2.47 22.34 -10.04
N GLY A 78 -3.10 22.57 -11.20
CA GLY A 78 -4.55 22.48 -11.34
C GLY A 78 -5.08 21.07 -11.12
N LYS A 79 -4.38 20.06 -11.62
CA LYS A 79 -4.74 18.65 -11.40
C LYS A 79 -4.61 18.26 -9.92
N VAL A 80 -3.53 18.67 -9.25
CA VAL A 80 -3.36 18.42 -7.81
C VAL A 80 -4.42 19.16 -6.99
N HIS A 81 -4.81 20.39 -7.41
CA HIS A 81 -5.92 21.11 -6.78
C HIS A 81 -7.23 20.31 -6.85
N ALA A 82 -7.59 19.83 -8.05
CA ALA A 82 -8.80 19.02 -8.24
C ALA A 82 -8.73 17.72 -7.41
N LEU A 83 -7.60 17.02 -7.45
CA LEU A 83 -7.36 15.80 -6.70
C LEU A 83 -7.51 15.99 -5.17
N ALA A 84 -6.87 17.01 -4.61
CA ALA A 84 -6.89 17.28 -3.18
C ALA A 84 -8.28 17.74 -2.70
N THR A 85 -8.97 18.58 -3.49
CA THR A 85 -10.35 18.98 -3.22
C THR A 85 -11.28 17.77 -3.19
N LYS A 86 -11.16 16.89 -4.18
CA LYS A 86 -11.95 15.66 -4.25
C LYS A 86 -11.60 14.69 -3.11
N ALA A 87 -10.35 14.60 -2.72
CA ALA A 87 -9.91 13.78 -1.59
C ALA A 87 -10.58 14.20 -0.27
N ALA A 88 -10.66 15.52 -0.04
CA ALA A 88 -11.31 16.10 1.14
C ALA A 88 -12.84 16.03 1.09
N HIS A 89 -13.42 16.14 -0.11
CA HIS A 89 -14.87 16.18 -0.34
C HIS A 89 -15.27 15.29 -1.52
N PRO A 90 -15.21 13.93 -1.36
CA PRO A 90 -15.43 13.02 -2.47
C PRO A 90 -16.82 13.12 -3.10
N ASP A 91 -17.83 13.40 -2.29
CA ASP A 91 -19.20 13.68 -2.73
C ASP A 91 -19.70 14.97 -2.04
N PRO A 92 -19.53 16.15 -2.70
CA PRO A 92 -19.95 17.42 -2.12
C PRO A 92 -21.46 17.52 -1.82
N ALA A 93 -22.29 16.73 -2.50
CA ALA A 93 -23.73 16.69 -2.28
C ALA A 93 -24.12 15.82 -1.07
N ASP A 94 -23.21 15.02 -0.53
CA ASP A 94 -23.45 14.12 0.58
C ASP A 94 -22.37 14.24 1.67
N PRO A 95 -22.59 15.08 2.69
CA PRO A 95 -21.63 15.30 3.76
C PRO A 95 -21.36 14.05 4.63
N THR A 96 -22.15 12.98 4.46
CA THR A 96 -21.91 11.70 5.14
C THR A 96 -20.90 10.81 4.40
N CYS A 97 -20.44 11.24 3.21
CA CYS A 97 -19.40 10.54 2.47
C CYS A 97 -18.05 10.71 3.20
N PRO A 98 -17.35 9.62 3.53
CA PRO A 98 -16.05 9.75 4.18
C PRO A 98 -15.02 10.37 3.25
N GLN A 99 -14.06 11.08 3.83
CA GLN A 99 -12.84 11.52 3.14
C GLN A 99 -11.98 10.30 2.76
N VAL A 100 -11.11 10.45 1.78
CA VAL A 100 -10.10 9.42 1.49
C VAL A 100 -8.98 9.46 2.54
N ALA A 101 -8.15 8.41 2.58
CA ALA A 101 -7.04 8.31 3.54
C ALA A 101 -5.92 9.30 3.24
N ALA A 102 -5.52 9.39 1.96
CA ALA A 102 -4.42 10.23 1.53
C ALA A 102 -4.57 10.68 0.08
N VAL A 103 -3.84 11.74 -0.27
CA VAL A 103 -3.42 12.01 -1.65
C VAL A 103 -1.98 11.58 -1.81
N CYS A 104 -1.61 11.05 -2.99
CA CYS A 104 -0.24 10.63 -3.28
C CYS A 104 0.26 11.35 -4.53
N VAL A 105 1.35 12.11 -4.38
CA VAL A 105 1.90 13.02 -5.41
C VAL A 105 3.43 12.95 -5.46
N TYR A 106 4.06 13.63 -6.42
CA TYR A 106 5.50 13.87 -6.42
C TYR A 106 5.93 14.89 -5.35
N PRO A 107 7.19 14.89 -4.90
CA PRO A 107 7.68 15.74 -3.80
C PRO A 107 7.44 17.24 -4.00
N ASP A 108 7.63 17.74 -5.22
CA ASP A 108 7.46 19.15 -5.57
C ASP A 108 5.99 19.62 -5.51
N LEU A 109 5.03 18.71 -5.53
CA LEU A 109 3.59 18.98 -5.44
C LEU A 109 3.03 18.83 -4.01
N VAL A 110 3.82 18.34 -3.06
CA VAL A 110 3.40 18.19 -1.65
C VAL A 110 2.97 19.51 -1.02
N PRO A 111 3.70 20.64 -1.17
CA PRO A 111 3.30 21.91 -0.56
C PRO A 111 1.92 22.36 -1.02
N GLN A 112 1.62 22.19 -2.32
CA GLN A 112 0.34 22.57 -2.87
C GLN A 112 -0.80 21.67 -2.37
N ALA A 113 -0.58 20.34 -2.32
CA ALA A 113 -1.58 19.42 -1.76
C ALA A 113 -1.90 19.78 -0.30
N ARG A 114 -0.88 20.15 0.49
CA ARG A 114 -1.04 20.62 1.86
C ARG A 114 -1.87 21.89 1.98
N GLU A 115 -1.57 22.88 1.15
CA GLU A 115 -2.30 24.15 1.12
C GLU A 115 -3.79 23.93 0.88
N ILE A 116 -4.13 23.09 -0.09
CA ILE A 116 -5.52 22.83 -0.48
C ILE A 116 -6.26 22.01 0.57
N LEU A 117 -5.61 20.98 1.13
CA LEU A 117 -6.20 20.13 2.18
C LEU A 117 -6.42 20.89 3.49
N GLY A 118 -5.62 21.93 3.76
CA GLY A 118 -5.78 22.79 4.95
C GLY A 118 -5.86 21.99 6.25
N THR A 119 -7.00 22.03 6.93
CA THR A 119 -7.28 21.34 8.20
C THR A 119 -7.94 19.97 8.03
N SER A 120 -8.06 19.48 6.80
CA SER A 120 -8.59 18.13 6.52
C SER A 120 -7.72 17.05 7.16
N ASN A 121 -8.34 15.93 7.53
CA ASN A 121 -7.63 14.75 8.03
C ASN A 121 -6.94 13.92 6.94
N VAL A 122 -7.12 14.28 5.67
CA VAL A 122 -6.48 13.59 4.54
C VAL A 122 -4.97 13.77 4.61
N LYS A 123 -4.24 12.66 4.60
CA LYS A 123 -2.77 12.67 4.62
C LYS A 123 -2.20 13.07 3.26
N VAL A 124 -0.98 13.60 3.26
CA VAL A 124 -0.19 13.78 2.03
C VAL A 124 0.92 12.76 2.00
N ALA A 125 0.83 11.84 1.07
CA ALA A 125 1.88 10.90 0.73
C ALA A 125 2.71 11.43 -0.43
N SER A 126 4.02 11.23 -0.38
CA SER A 126 4.94 11.52 -1.48
C SER A 126 5.67 10.27 -1.91
N VAL A 127 5.83 10.07 -3.21
CA VAL A 127 6.81 9.08 -3.69
C VAL A 127 8.21 9.64 -3.51
N ALA A 128 9.21 8.76 -3.35
CA ALA A 128 10.61 9.12 -3.23
C ALA A 128 11.52 7.99 -3.73
N THR A 129 12.83 8.15 -3.54
CA THR A 129 13.88 7.17 -3.87
C THR A 129 13.98 6.84 -5.35
N ALA A 130 13.98 7.89 -6.19
CA ALA A 130 14.03 7.78 -7.64
C ALA A 130 12.84 6.99 -8.22
N PHE A 131 11.63 7.28 -7.72
CA PHE A 131 10.39 6.68 -8.24
C PHE A 131 10.23 6.94 -9.75
N PRO A 132 9.82 5.96 -10.59
CA PRO A 132 9.38 4.61 -10.20
C PRO A 132 10.50 3.56 -10.21
N SER A 133 11.73 3.91 -10.62
CA SER A 133 12.77 2.91 -10.85
C SER A 133 13.40 2.35 -9.56
N GLY A 134 13.49 3.16 -8.51
CA GLY A 134 14.22 2.81 -7.29
C GLY A 134 15.74 2.73 -7.49
N ARG A 135 16.28 3.27 -8.60
CA ARG A 135 17.70 3.16 -8.96
C ARG A 135 18.37 4.53 -9.01
N ALA A 136 19.08 4.82 -7.93
CA ALA A 136 19.98 5.96 -7.79
C ALA A 136 20.98 5.65 -6.68
N ALA A 137 22.04 6.42 -6.57
CA ALA A 137 22.92 6.36 -5.41
C ALA A 137 22.16 6.68 -4.12
N LEU A 138 22.57 6.09 -3.01
CA LEU A 138 21.84 6.20 -1.74
C LEU A 138 21.66 7.66 -1.30
N GLU A 139 22.71 8.49 -1.42
CA GLU A 139 22.66 9.90 -1.08
C GLU A 139 21.59 10.68 -1.84
N ILE A 140 21.34 10.33 -3.12
CA ILE A 140 20.29 10.94 -3.92
C ILE A 140 18.91 10.50 -3.42
N LYS A 141 18.74 9.23 -3.07
CA LYS A 141 17.48 8.71 -2.51
C LYS A 141 17.16 9.33 -1.16
N LEU A 142 18.17 9.57 -0.33
CA LEU A 142 18.00 10.26 0.95
C LEU A 142 17.63 11.73 0.74
N ALA A 143 18.32 12.45 -0.14
CA ALA A 143 18.00 13.85 -0.45
C ALA A 143 16.58 14.01 -1.04
N ASP A 144 16.14 13.08 -1.90
CA ASP A 144 14.77 13.03 -2.44
C ASP A 144 13.74 12.85 -1.32
N THR A 145 14.02 11.94 -0.38
CA THR A 145 13.19 11.71 0.81
C THR A 145 13.16 12.93 1.74
N GLU A 146 14.31 13.53 2.03
CA GLU A 146 14.44 14.76 2.85
C GLU A 146 13.62 15.90 2.27
N SER A 147 13.67 16.07 0.94
CA SER A 147 12.86 17.08 0.23
C SER A 147 11.37 16.90 0.47
N ALA A 148 10.87 15.66 0.36
CA ALA A 148 9.46 15.35 0.59
C ALA A 148 9.05 15.57 2.06
N VAL A 149 9.90 15.18 3.01
CA VAL A 149 9.66 15.38 4.45
C VAL A 149 9.69 16.87 4.80
N ALA A 150 10.66 17.62 4.26
CA ALA A 150 10.75 19.09 4.45
C ALA A 150 9.52 19.81 3.88
N ALA A 151 8.95 19.29 2.78
CA ALA A 151 7.69 19.76 2.22
C ALA A 151 6.46 19.37 3.05
N ARG A 152 6.65 18.68 4.18
CA ARG A 152 5.63 18.21 5.13
C ARG A 152 4.73 17.09 4.57
N ALA A 153 5.32 16.14 3.84
CA ALA A 153 4.65 14.86 3.59
C ALA A 153 4.42 14.11 4.91
N ASP A 154 3.22 13.54 5.13
CA ASP A 154 2.93 12.67 6.27
C ASP A 154 3.45 11.25 6.06
N GLU A 155 3.58 10.86 4.79
CA GLU A 155 3.87 9.50 4.39
C GLU A 155 4.82 9.52 3.18
N ILE A 156 5.78 8.60 3.17
CA ILE A 156 6.76 8.43 2.08
C ILE A 156 6.59 7.06 1.47
N ASP A 157 6.34 7.00 0.16
CA ASP A 157 6.26 5.77 -0.62
C ASP A 157 7.60 5.56 -1.35
N MET A 158 8.55 4.83 -0.74
CA MET A 158 9.84 4.51 -1.35
C MET A 158 9.76 3.29 -2.27
N VAL A 159 10.66 3.18 -3.22
CA VAL A 159 10.82 2.00 -4.09
C VAL A 159 12.13 1.29 -3.78
N ILE A 160 12.11 -0.04 -3.58
CA ILE A 160 13.32 -0.83 -3.37
C ILE A 160 14.17 -0.93 -4.66
N ASP A 161 15.48 -1.12 -4.52
CA ASP A 161 16.32 -1.59 -5.62
C ASP A 161 16.03 -3.07 -5.89
N ARG A 162 15.13 -3.31 -6.89
CA ARG A 162 14.76 -4.68 -7.29
C ARG A 162 15.92 -5.46 -7.85
N GLY A 163 16.84 -4.75 -8.55
CA GLY A 163 18.03 -5.38 -9.10
C GLY A 163 18.96 -5.95 -8.02
N ALA A 164 19.20 -5.18 -6.96
CA ALA A 164 19.95 -5.63 -5.80
C ALA A 164 19.23 -6.80 -5.09
N PHE A 165 17.92 -6.70 -4.88
CA PHE A 165 17.13 -7.78 -4.28
C PHE A 165 17.21 -9.08 -5.09
N LEU A 166 16.97 -9.03 -6.40
CA LEU A 166 17.01 -10.20 -7.29
C LEU A 166 18.42 -10.80 -7.45
N SER A 167 19.45 -9.97 -7.28
CA SER A 167 20.85 -10.42 -7.22
C SER A 167 21.23 -11.02 -5.86
N GLY A 168 20.32 -11.01 -4.89
CA GLY A 168 20.55 -11.53 -3.55
C GLY A 168 21.36 -10.60 -2.64
N HIS A 169 21.53 -9.33 -2.98
CA HIS A 169 22.18 -8.31 -2.13
C HIS A 169 21.17 -7.78 -1.08
N TYR A 170 20.69 -8.70 -0.24
CA TYR A 170 19.60 -8.39 0.71
C TYR A 170 19.99 -7.38 1.76
N LEU A 171 21.23 -7.44 2.27
CA LEU A 171 21.71 -6.49 3.26
C LEU A 171 21.76 -5.06 2.70
N GLN A 172 22.18 -4.88 1.46
CA GLN A 172 22.16 -3.60 0.77
C GLN A 172 20.74 -3.02 0.72
N VAL A 173 19.75 -3.83 0.34
CA VAL A 173 18.33 -3.40 0.28
C VAL A 173 17.80 -3.07 1.68
N PHE A 174 18.16 -3.87 2.69
CA PHE A 174 17.80 -3.63 4.08
C PHE A 174 18.36 -2.30 4.59
N GLU A 175 19.67 -2.06 4.42
CA GLU A 175 20.35 -0.83 4.85
C GLU A 175 19.79 0.40 4.15
N GLU A 176 19.45 0.29 2.87
CA GLU A 176 18.81 1.36 2.11
C GLU A 176 17.44 1.72 2.70
N ILE A 177 16.58 0.73 2.98
CA ILE A 177 15.27 0.97 3.59
C ILE A 177 15.43 1.57 5.00
N ALA A 178 16.36 1.04 5.79
CA ALA A 178 16.62 1.53 7.14
C ALA A 178 17.14 2.99 7.14
N ALA A 179 18.01 3.34 6.20
CA ALA A 179 18.50 4.70 6.02
C ALA A 179 17.36 5.66 5.61
N VAL A 180 16.53 5.28 4.66
CA VAL A 180 15.34 6.06 4.26
C VAL A 180 14.37 6.18 5.44
N ARG A 181 14.15 5.11 6.22
CA ARG A 181 13.30 5.16 7.42
C ARG A 181 13.80 6.18 8.44
N ALA A 182 15.11 6.25 8.64
CA ALA A 182 15.71 7.23 9.57
C ALA A 182 15.44 8.67 9.14
N VAL A 183 15.54 8.95 7.84
CA VAL A 183 15.28 10.28 7.25
C VAL A 183 13.79 10.66 7.29
N CYS A 184 12.88 9.68 7.22
CA CYS A 184 11.44 9.95 7.31
C CYS A 184 11.02 10.61 8.62
N GLY A 185 11.78 10.47 9.70
CA GLY A 185 11.42 11.03 11.02
C GLY A 185 10.04 10.56 11.48
N ALA A 186 9.09 11.50 11.59
CA ALA A 186 7.71 11.22 11.98
C ALA A 186 6.81 10.74 10.82
N ALA A 187 7.25 10.89 9.56
CA ALA A 187 6.48 10.43 8.41
C ALA A 187 6.46 8.90 8.34
N HIS A 188 5.31 8.34 7.94
CA HIS A 188 5.18 6.89 7.77
C HIS A 188 5.88 6.43 6.49
N LEU A 189 6.70 5.40 6.60
CA LEU A 189 7.36 4.80 5.44
C LEU A 189 6.53 3.65 4.88
N LYS A 190 6.18 3.74 3.59
CA LYS A 190 5.61 2.64 2.81
C LYS A 190 6.64 2.17 1.79
N VAL A 191 6.93 0.87 1.79
CA VAL A 191 7.95 0.27 0.93
C VAL A 191 7.30 -0.42 -0.26
N ILE A 192 7.52 0.12 -1.46
CA ILE A 192 7.05 -0.46 -2.72
C ILE A 192 8.00 -1.59 -3.10
N LEU A 193 7.47 -2.81 -3.14
CA LEU A 193 8.22 -4.02 -3.47
C LEU A 193 8.33 -4.24 -4.98
N GLU A 194 7.41 -3.68 -5.78
CA GLU A 194 7.22 -3.90 -7.21
C GLU A 194 7.05 -5.39 -7.52
N THR A 195 6.03 -5.96 -6.93
CA THR A 195 5.79 -7.40 -6.88
C THR A 195 5.68 -8.07 -8.25
N GLY A 196 5.32 -7.33 -9.29
CA GLY A 196 5.28 -7.82 -10.67
C GLY A 196 6.66 -8.18 -11.23
N GLU A 197 7.75 -7.64 -10.66
CA GLU A 197 9.12 -7.94 -11.07
C GLU A 197 9.84 -8.94 -10.15
N LEU A 198 9.24 -9.32 -9.01
CA LEU A 198 9.87 -10.23 -8.05
C LEU A 198 9.80 -11.71 -8.45
N GLN A 199 9.17 -12.04 -9.56
CA GLN A 199 9.14 -13.35 -10.22
C GLN A 199 8.36 -14.45 -9.48
N THR A 200 8.52 -14.59 -8.16
CA THR A 200 7.90 -15.66 -7.37
C THR A 200 7.21 -15.13 -6.11
N TYR A 201 6.21 -15.85 -5.60
CA TYR A 201 5.56 -15.51 -4.34
C TYR A 201 6.50 -15.67 -3.14
N ASP A 202 7.50 -16.55 -3.24
CA ASP A 202 8.56 -16.63 -2.22
C ASP A 202 9.36 -15.33 -2.15
N ASN A 203 9.69 -14.74 -3.28
CA ASN A 203 10.38 -13.45 -3.30
C ASN A 203 9.48 -12.32 -2.79
N VAL A 204 8.18 -12.35 -3.07
CA VAL A 204 7.23 -11.39 -2.48
C VAL A 204 7.23 -11.52 -0.96
N ARG A 205 7.18 -12.74 -0.42
CA ARG A 205 7.26 -12.98 1.04
C ARG A 205 8.59 -12.51 1.61
N ARG A 206 9.73 -12.83 0.99
CA ARG A 206 11.07 -12.41 1.43
C ARG A 206 11.22 -10.90 1.42
N ALA A 207 10.80 -10.23 0.34
CA ALA A 207 10.85 -8.77 0.24
C ALA A 207 9.93 -8.10 1.28
N SER A 208 8.75 -8.67 1.56
CA SER A 208 7.85 -8.20 2.62
C SER A 208 8.54 -8.26 3.99
N TRP A 209 9.12 -9.41 4.34
CA TRP A 209 9.83 -9.57 5.61
C TRP A 209 11.04 -8.65 5.72
N LEU A 210 11.84 -8.54 4.66
CA LEU A 210 13.00 -7.64 4.61
C LEU A 210 12.57 -6.20 4.87
N ALA A 211 11.52 -5.71 4.21
CA ALA A 211 11.03 -4.35 4.38
C ALA A 211 10.51 -4.09 5.81
N MET A 212 9.78 -5.05 6.38
CA MET A 212 9.27 -4.94 7.75
C MET A 212 10.40 -4.94 8.79
N LEU A 213 11.39 -5.80 8.64
CA LEU A 213 12.58 -5.84 9.49
C LEU A 213 13.39 -4.54 9.42
N ALA A 214 13.43 -3.88 8.26
CA ALA A 214 14.09 -2.60 8.06
C ALA A 214 13.28 -1.38 8.56
N GLY A 215 12.09 -1.60 9.15
CA GLY A 215 11.29 -0.56 9.79
C GLY A 215 10.19 0.05 8.93
N ALA A 216 9.75 -0.62 7.87
CA ALA A 216 8.57 -0.20 7.10
C ALA A 216 7.31 -0.17 7.96
N HIS A 217 6.49 0.89 7.83
CA HIS A 217 5.15 0.94 8.42
C HIS A 217 4.10 0.29 7.51
N PHE A 218 4.34 0.29 6.21
CA PHE A 218 3.54 -0.37 5.19
C PHE A 218 4.43 -1.09 4.19
N ILE A 219 3.94 -2.20 3.67
CA ILE A 219 4.43 -2.81 2.43
C ILE A 219 3.42 -2.55 1.32
N LYS A 220 3.91 -2.13 0.15
CA LYS A 220 3.09 -1.76 -1.01
C LYS A 220 3.44 -2.64 -2.19
N THR A 221 2.43 -3.09 -2.94
CA THR A 221 2.68 -4.00 -4.06
C THR A 221 3.51 -3.36 -5.17
N SER A 222 3.11 -2.18 -5.65
CA SER A 222 3.54 -1.72 -6.97
C SER A 222 3.62 -0.19 -7.07
N THR A 223 4.44 0.29 -7.99
CA THR A 223 4.45 1.70 -8.41
C THR A 223 3.19 2.09 -9.20
N GLY A 224 2.53 1.12 -9.82
CA GLY A 224 1.46 1.33 -10.79
C GLY A 224 1.97 1.61 -12.21
N LYS A 225 3.29 1.66 -12.43
CA LYS A 225 3.92 1.93 -13.74
C LYS A 225 4.31 0.65 -14.48
N ILE A 226 4.30 -0.50 -13.81
CA ILE A 226 4.66 -1.80 -14.35
C ILE A 226 3.49 -2.78 -14.18
N GLN A 227 3.36 -3.72 -15.10
CA GLN A 227 2.37 -4.79 -15.05
C GLN A 227 3.06 -6.16 -14.93
N PRO A 228 2.47 -7.12 -14.19
CA PRO A 228 1.25 -6.98 -13.40
C PRO A 228 1.47 -6.11 -12.16
N ALA A 229 0.46 -5.30 -11.82
CA ALA A 229 0.45 -4.51 -10.58
C ALA A 229 -0.16 -5.34 -9.41
N ALA A 230 -1.04 -4.78 -8.59
CA ALA A 230 -1.68 -5.53 -7.52
C ALA A 230 -2.55 -6.67 -8.05
N THR A 231 -2.40 -7.86 -7.46
CA THR A 231 -3.28 -9.00 -7.67
C THR A 231 -3.75 -9.58 -6.35
N LEU A 232 -4.88 -10.28 -6.34
CA LEU A 232 -5.38 -10.93 -5.12
C LEU A 232 -4.38 -11.94 -4.54
N PRO A 233 -3.75 -12.86 -5.33
CA PRO A 233 -2.78 -13.80 -4.78
C PRO A 233 -1.56 -13.13 -4.16
N VAL A 234 -0.99 -12.11 -4.81
CA VAL A 234 0.15 -11.34 -4.26
C VAL A 234 -0.23 -10.67 -2.95
N THR A 235 -1.41 -10.01 -2.91
CA THR A 235 -1.87 -9.35 -1.68
C THR A 235 -2.16 -10.35 -0.57
N LEU A 236 -2.65 -11.55 -0.90
CA LEU A 236 -2.82 -12.63 0.07
C LEU A 236 -1.48 -13.00 0.72
N VAL A 237 -0.43 -13.20 -0.06
CA VAL A 237 0.92 -13.49 0.45
C VAL A 237 1.45 -12.37 1.36
N MET A 238 1.21 -11.10 0.97
CA MET A 238 1.60 -9.95 1.79
C MET A 238 0.80 -9.86 3.10
N LEU A 239 -0.50 -10.13 3.07
CA LEU A 239 -1.34 -10.17 4.27
C LEU A 239 -0.92 -11.31 5.23
N GLU A 240 -0.56 -12.47 4.69
CA GLU A 240 0.05 -13.53 5.50
C GLU A 240 1.36 -13.07 6.13
N ALA A 241 2.23 -12.40 5.38
CA ALA A 241 3.51 -11.91 5.89
C ALA A 241 3.32 -10.91 7.04
N VAL A 242 2.42 -9.92 6.93
CA VAL A 242 2.18 -8.96 8.03
C VAL A 242 1.49 -9.59 9.23
N ARG A 243 0.61 -10.58 9.03
CA ARG A 243 -0.01 -11.36 10.10
C ARG A 243 1.05 -12.14 10.88
N ASP A 244 1.92 -12.85 10.18
CA ASP A 244 2.97 -13.67 10.75
C ASP A 244 4.02 -12.80 11.44
N PHE A 245 4.37 -11.65 10.87
CA PHE A 245 5.27 -10.66 11.49
C PHE A 245 4.69 -10.13 12.82
N ARG A 246 3.40 -9.76 12.82
CA ARG A 246 2.72 -9.35 14.06
C ARG A 246 2.70 -10.45 15.12
N ALA A 247 2.46 -11.69 14.73
CA ALA A 247 2.45 -12.81 15.66
C ALA A 247 3.79 -12.99 16.40
N VAL A 248 4.89 -12.62 15.73
CA VAL A 248 6.25 -12.75 16.28
C VAL A 248 6.68 -11.49 17.04
N THR A 249 6.38 -10.31 16.51
CA THR A 249 6.91 -9.03 17.02
C THR A 249 5.91 -8.23 17.85
N GLY A 250 4.62 -8.53 17.75
CA GLY A 250 3.54 -7.69 18.26
C GLY A 250 3.26 -6.44 17.43
N GLN A 251 4.10 -6.11 16.43
CA GLN A 251 3.97 -4.89 15.65
C GLN A 251 2.94 -5.04 14.52
N MET A 252 2.11 -4.02 14.35
CA MET A 252 1.20 -3.92 13.21
C MET A 252 1.91 -3.27 12.03
N ILE A 253 1.80 -3.89 10.86
CA ILE A 253 2.31 -3.36 9.58
C ILE A 253 1.15 -3.31 8.60
N GLY A 254 1.03 -2.22 7.85
CA GLY A 254 -0.01 -2.04 6.85
C GLY A 254 0.32 -2.69 5.51
N VAL A 255 -0.73 -2.93 4.71
CA VAL A 255 -0.60 -3.41 3.33
C VAL A 255 -1.31 -2.45 2.38
N LYS A 256 -0.63 -2.07 1.28
CA LYS A 256 -1.18 -1.19 0.25
C LYS A 256 -1.10 -1.87 -1.12
N PRO A 257 -2.16 -2.59 -1.56
CA PRO A 257 -2.26 -2.95 -2.97
C PRO A 257 -2.42 -1.69 -3.82
N ALA A 258 -1.66 -1.59 -4.90
CA ALA A 258 -1.65 -0.42 -5.78
C ALA A 258 -1.59 -0.83 -7.25
N GLY A 259 -2.34 -0.10 -8.09
CA GLY A 259 -2.47 -0.35 -9.51
C GLY A 259 -3.43 -1.49 -9.87
N GLY A 260 -4.26 -1.28 -10.89
CA GLY A 260 -5.17 -2.29 -11.41
C GLY A 260 -6.52 -2.44 -10.68
N ILE A 261 -6.70 -1.87 -9.50
CA ILE A 261 -7.95 -1.92 -8.74
C ILE A 261 -8.82 -0.73 -9.18
N ARG A 262 -9.89 -1.00 -9.92
CA ARG A 262 -10.69 0.06 -10.58
C ARG A 262 -12.16 0.06 -10.19
N THR A 263 -12.67 -1.03 -9.64
CA THR A 263 -14.10 -1.16 -9.33
C THR A 263 -14.36 -1.42 -7.86
N ALA A 264 -15.51 -0.96 -7.37
CA ALA A 264 -15.99 -1.25 -6.03
C ALA A 264 -16.10 -2.76 -5.77
N LYS A 265 -16.45 -3.54 -6.82
CA LYS A 265 -16.47 -5.00 -6.73
C LYS A 265 -15.09 -5.57 -6.42
N ASP A 266 -14.04 -5.04 -7.04
CA ASP A 266 -12.68 -5.48 -6.77
C ASP A 266 -12.24 -5.05 -5.38
N ALA A 267 -12.47 -3.80 -4.98
CA ALA A 267 -12.17 -3.32 -3.63
C ALA A 267 -12.81 -4.21 -2.55
N ILE A 268 -14.08 -4.60 -2.72
CA ILE A 268 -14.77 -5.49 -1.78
C ILE A 268 -14.08 -6.86 -1.68
N LYS A 269 -13.58 -7.44 -2.79
CA LYS A 269 -12.82 -8.71 -2.75
C LYS A 269 -11.57 -8.58 -1.88
N TYR A 270 -10.85 -7.44 -1.98
CA TYR A 270 -9.70 -7.18 -1.12
C TYR A 270 -10.11 -7.03 0.35
N LEU A 271 -11.18 -6.31 0.67
CA LEU A 271 -11.66 -6.17 2.05
C LEU A 271 -12.06 -7.53 2.66
N VAL A 272 -12.73 -8.39 1.88
CA VAL A 272 -13.03 -9.76 2.31
C VAL A 272 -11.73 -10.52 2.59
N MET A 273 -10.76 -10.43 1.70
CA MET A 273 -9.45 -11.07 1.89
C MET A 273 -8.72 -10.57 3.14
N VAL A 274 -8.72 -9.25 3.38
CA VAL A 274 -8.13 -8.66 4.59
C VAL A 274 -8.75 -9.26 5.84
N ASN A 275 -10.09 -9.28 5.92
CA ASN A 275 -10.80 -9.83 7.06
C ASN A 275 -10.47 -11.30 7.32
N GLU A 276 -10.42 -12.10 6.27
CA GLU A 276 -10.25 -13.56 6.37
C GLU A 276 -8.79 -13.99 6.61
N VAL A 277 -7.82 -13.21 6.14
CA VAL A 277 -6.39 -13.59 6.18
C VAL A 277 -5.65 -12.93 7.34
N ALA A 278 -5.78 -11.60 7.46
CA ALA A 278 -5.08 -10.82 8.48
C ALA A 278 -5.96 -10.53 9.72
N GLY A 279 -7.27 -10.46 9.52
CA GLY A 279 -8.25 -10.21 10.58
C GLY A 279 -8.86 -8.82 10.53
N PRO A 280 -9.97 -8.59 11.26
CA PRO A 280 -10.75 -7.36 11.19
C PRO A 280 -9.97 -6.12 11.66
N GLN A 281 -8.92 -6.27 12.45
CA GLN A 281 -8.08 -5.16 12.90
C GLN A 281 -7.30 -4.48 11.77
N TRP A 282 -7.11 -5.15 10.62
CA TRP A 282 -6.55 -4.54 9.41
C TRP A 282 -7.60 -3.80 8.56
N LEU A 283 -8.90 -3.93 8.85
CA LEU A 283 -9.95 -3.18 8.18
C LEU A 283 -10.02 -1.72 8.71
N HIS A 284 -8.91 -1.01 8.59
CA HIS A 284 -8.74 0.37 9.02
C HIS A 284 -7.73 1.09 8.10
N PRO A 285 -7.92 2.38 7.77
CA PRO A 285 -7.00 3.12 6.91
C PRO A 285 -5.56 3.21 7.42
N ASP A 286 -5.32 3.00 8.71
CA ASP A 286 -3.96 2.94 9.25
C ASP A 286 -3.23 1.63 8.91
N TRP A 287 -3.97 0.58 8.46
CA TRP A 287 -3.39 -0.74 8.23
C TRP A 287 -3.70 -1.33 6.86
N PHE A 288 -4.63 -0.73 6.12
CA PHE A 288 -4.89 -1.15 4.75
C PHE A 288 -5.28 0.04 3.87
N ARG A 289 -4.68 0.15 2.70
CA ARG A 289 -4.91 1.23 1.75
C ARG A 289 -5.08 0.70 0.33
N PHE A 290 -5.85 1.39 -0.48
CA PHE A 290 -5.93 1.21 -1.92
C PHE A 290 -5.16 2.32 -2.63
N GLY A 291 -4.03 1.99 -3.29
CA GLY A 291 -3.36 2.94 -4.17
C GLY A 291 -4.08 2.99 -5.52
N ALA A 292 -4.87 4.02 -5.75
CA ALA A 292 -5.72 4.09 -6.93
C ALA A 292 -5.98 5.53 -7.39
N SER A 293 -6.28 5.68 -8.69
CA SER A 293 -6.78 6.94 -9.28
C SER A 293 -8.29 6.87 -9.56
N THR A 294 -8.74 5.86 -10.28
CA THR A 294 -10.12 5.77 -10.79
C THR A 294 -11.10 5.02 -9.88
N LEU A 295 -10.62 4.26 -8.91
CA LEU A 295 -11.45 3.46 -8.00
C LEU A 295 -12.49 4.32 -7.26
N LEU A 296 -12.08 5.51 -6.81
CA LEU A 296 -12.96 6.39 -6.03
C LEU A 296 -14.26 6.71 -6.75
N ASN A 297 -14.21 6.97 -8.06
CA ASN A 297 -15.40 7.27 -8.85
C ASN A 297 -16.39 6.11 -8.87
N ASP A 298 -15.91 4.87 -9.05
CA ASP A 298 -16.80 3.71 -9.04
C ASP A 298 -17.39 3.47 -7.64
N LEU A 299 -16.61 3.66 -6.57
CA LEU A 299 -17.11 3.59 -5.20
C LEU A 299 -18.25 4.61 -4.96
N LEU A 300 -18.06 5.86 -5.39
CA LEU A 300 -19.06 6.93 -5.27
C LEU A 300 -20.32 6.60 -6.08
N MET A 301 -20.18 6.15 -7.32
CA MET A 301 -21.32 5.71 -8.16
C MET A 301 -22.11 4.59 -7.51
N GLN A 302 -21.44 3.57 -6.96
CA GLN A 302 -22.11 2.46 -6.27
C GLN A 302 -22.79 2.92 -4.96
N ARG A 303 -22.18 3.85 -4.25
CA ARG A 303 -22.75 4.48 -3.04
C ARG A 303 -24.03 5.25 -3.38
N THR A 304 -23.99 6.10 -4.39
CA THR A 304 -25.16 6.85 -4.89
C THR A 304 -26.26 5.90 -5.36
N LYS A 305 -25.92 4.84 -6.10
CA LYS A 305 -26.89 3.81 -6.50
C LYS A 305 -27.59 3.16 -5.30
N MET A 306 -26.83 2.83 -4.25
CA MET A 306 -27.44 2.22 -3.06
C MET A 306 -28.39 3.17 -2.33
N LYS A 307 -28.12 4.47 -2.33
CA LYS A 307 -28.98 5.48 -1.69
C LYS A 307 -30.22 5.81 -2.52
N THR A 308 -30.06 5.93 -3.83
CA THR A 308 -31.12 6.46 -4.72
C THR A 308 -31.86 5.37 -5.54
N GLY A 309 -31.30 4.17 -5.59
CA GLY A 309 -31.77 3.08 -6.47
C GLY A 309 -31.45 3.31 -7.95
N ARG A 310 -30.76 4.39 -8.32
CA ARG A 310 -30.48 4.77 -9.71
C ARG A 310 -28.98 4.72 -10.00
N TYR A 311 -28.62 4.32 -11.21
CA TYR A 311 -27.26 4.42 -11.70
C TYR A 311 -26.95 5.86 -12.10
N SER A 312 -25.77 6.34 -11.72
CA SER A 312 -25.17 7.56 -12.25
C SER A 312 -24.30 7.24 -13.47
N GLY A 313 -24.19 8.16 -14.41
CA GLY A 313 -23.23 8.05 -15.53
C GLY A 313 -21.78 8.19 -15.01
N PRO A 314 -20.78 7.76 -15.80
CA PRO A 314 -19.37 7.88 -15.43
C PRO A 314 -18.94 9.34 -15.22
N ASP A 315 -19.63 10.30 -15.85
CA ASP A 315 -19.34 11.74 -15.79
C ASP A 315 -20.04 12.43 -14.61
N TYR A 316 -20.74 11.70 -13.74
CA TYR A 316 -21.46 12.27 -12.60
C TYR A 316 -20.49 12.82 -11.52
N PHE A 317 -19.34 12.21 -11.38
CA PHE A 317 -18.25 12.70 -10.53
C PHE A 317 -17.10 13.18 -11.38
N THR A 318 -16.42 14.22 -10.93
CA THR A 318 -15.26 14.78 -11.63
C THR A 318 -14.19 13.70 -11.86
N LEU A 319 -13.61 13.71 -13.06
CA LEU A 319 -12.39 12.96 -13.35
C LEU A 319 -11.20 13.77 -12.83
N ASP A 320 -10.26 13.08 -12.20
CA ASP A 320 -9.04 13.70 -11.66
C ASP A 320 -8.03 13.96 -12.76
#